data_efd8e2bc1cb4a5ef72fc7c5a3d0ebdf5
#
_entry.id   efd8e2bc1cb4a5ef72fc7c5a3d0ebdf5
#
_cell.length_a   1.000
_cell.length_b   1.000
_cell.length_c   1.000
_cell.angle_alpha   90.00
_cell.angle_beta   90.00
_cell.angle_gamma   90.00
#
_symmetry.space_group_name_H-M   'P 1'
#
loop_
_entity.id
_entity.type
_entity.pdbx_description
1 polymer ?
#
loop_
_entity_poly.entity_id
_entity_poly.type
_entity_poly.pdbx_seq_one_letter_code
_entity_poly.pdbx_strand_id
1 'polypeptide(L)'
;MKKTVLIITFFCFAVAVTAQNIPKLKMADVVKLLQTKSDTIYVINFWATFCKPCVAEIPGFIKIAEQYKKQKVKLLLVSLDLPSFYPKRIAVFAAKNNFATNIAWLNETDADYFCPMIDTAWSGAIPATIIVNTKIGYKKFFEAEMKGEEFEKELKKAIMEVKRGGMHSIDQVKEPE
;
A
#
# COMPACT_ATOMS: atom_id res chain seq x y z
N MET A 1 -23.95 -53.17 -33.78
CA MET A 1 -23.99 -51.72 -33.47
C MET A 1 -23.42 -51.50 -32.07
N LYS A 2 -22.14 -51.11 -31.95
CA LYS A 2 -21.48 -50.85 -30.68
C LYS A 2 -21.71 -49.40 -30.28
N LYS A 3 -22.42 -49.15 -29.18
CA LYS A 3 -22.63 -47.80 -28.59
C LYS A 3 -21.42 -47.44 -27.77
N THR A 4 -20.61 -46.50 -28.26
CA THR A 4 -19.48 -45.92 -27.51
C THR A 4 -20.02 -44.88 -26.53
N VAL A 5 -19.94 -45.16 -25.24
CA VAL A 5 -20.31 -44.22 -24.19
C VAL A 5 -19.09 -43.34 -23.92
N LEU A 6 -19.18 -42.07 -24.28
CA LEU A 6 -18.14 -41.06 -24.02
C LEU A 6 -18.33 -40.55 -22.59
N ILE A 7 -17.45 -40.96 -21.67
CA ILE A 7 -17.42 -40.47 -20.29
C ILE A 7 -16.61 -39.17 -20.29
N ILE A 8 -17.28 -38.01 -20.20
CA ILE A 8 -16.65 -36.70 -20.00
C ILE A 8 -16.37 -36.56 -18.52
N THR A 9 -15.13 -36.80 -18.12
CA THR A 9 -14.64 -36.48 -16.76
C THR A 9 -14.50 -34.97 -16.62
N PHE A 10 -15.42 -34.33 -15.89
CA PHE A 10 -15.33 -32.94 -15.50
C PHE A 10 -14.27 -32.78 -14.40
N PHE A 11 -13.07 -32.36 -14.80
CA PHE A 11 -11.97 -32.10 -13.86
C PHE A 11 -12.25 -30.77 -13.16
N CYS A 12 -12.82 -30.85 -11.96
CA CYS A 12 -13.04 -29.69 -11.10
C CYS A 12 -11.69 -29.16 -10.60
N PHE A 13 -11.15 -28.13 -11.26
CA PHE A 13 -9.95 -27.44 -10.82
C PHE A 13 -10.33 -26.64 -9.57
N ALA A 14 -10.07 -27.20 -8.40
CA ALA A 14 -10.17 -26.46 -7.15
C ALA A 14 -9.05 -25.42 -7.10
N VAL A 15 -9.39 -24.15 -7.41
CA VAL A 15 -8.48 -23.03 -7.20
C VAL A 15 -8.31 -22.86 -5.68
N ALA A 16 -7.20 -23.32 -5.16
CA ALA A 16 -6.82 -23.06 -3.78
C ALA A 16 -6.58 -21.55 -3.65
N VAL A 17 -7.53 -20.83 -3.07
CA VAL A 17 -7.34 -19.44 -2.66
C VAL A 17 -6.37 -19.47 -1.48
N THR A 18 -5.10 -19.23 -1.76
CA THR A 18 -4.11 -19.04 -0.70
C THR A 18 -4.45 -17.72 0.01
N ALA A 19 -4.89 -17.82 1.26
CA ALA A 19 -5.14 -16.65 2.08
C ALA A 19 -3.82 -15.85 2.22
N GLN A 20 -3.86 -14.58 1.86
CA GLN A 20 -2.72 -13.69 1.98
C GLN A 20 -2.29 -13.60 3.45
N ASN A 21 -0.99 -13.77 3.72
CA ASN A 21 -0.45 -13.56 5.05
C ASN A 21 -0.49 -12.06 5.38
N ILE A 22 -1.19 -11.68 6.45
CA ILE A 22 -1.29 -10.30 6.93
C ILE A 22 -0.33 -10.14 8.12
N PRO A 23 0.86 -9.55 7.93
CA PRO A 23 1.76 -9.30 9.04
C PRO A 23 1.16 -8.29 10.04
N LYS A 24 1.49 -8.50 11.31
CA LYS A 24 1.18 -7.58 12.39
C LYS A 24 2.29 -6.53 12.48
N LEU A 25 1.94 -5.26 12.36
CA LEU A 25 2.85 -4.13 12.57
C LEU A 25 2.59 -3.47 13.92
N LYS A 26 3.65 -3.05 14.59
CA LYS A 26 3.61 -2.06 15.66
C LYS A 26 3.85 -0.67 15.07
N MET A 27 3.47 0.37 15.81
CA MET A 27 3.74 1.74 15.35
C MET A 27 5.24 1.99 15.14
N ALA A 28 6.09 1.41 15.98
CA ALA A 28 7.55 1.48 15.83
C ALA A 28 8.05 0.94 14.46
N ASP A 29 7.39 -0.07 13.89
CA ASP A 29 7.77 -0.62 12.58
C ASP A 29 7.45 0.37 11.46
N VAL A 30 6.31 1.06 11.56
CA VAL A 30 5.90 2.11 10.61
C VAL A 30 6.83 3.31 10.70
N VAL A 31 7.13 3.78 11.91
CA VAL A 31 8.08 4.88 12.14
C VAL A 31 9.46 4.53 11.59
N LYS A 32 9.94 3.32 11.83
CA LYS A 32 11.22 2.84 11.28
C LYS A 32 11.23 2.89 9.74
N LEU A 33 10.13 2.49 9.09
CA LEU A 33 9.99 2.59 7.64
C LEU A 33 10.09 4.05 7.18
N LEU A 34 9.45 4.98 7.89
CA LEU A 34 9.44 6.42 7.57
C LEU A 34 10.77 7.14 7.86
N GLN A 35 11.66 6.55 8.65
CA GLN A 35 12.94 7.13 9.06
C GLN A 35 14.14 6.49 8.35
N THR A 36 14.02 5.24 7.91
CA THR A 36 15.12 4.53 7.25
C THR A 36 15.36 5.10 5.86
N LYS A 37 16.59 5.61 5.60
CA LYS A 37 16.96 6.14 4.28
C LYS A 37 16.76 5.11 3.19
N SER A 38 15.93 5.44 2.21
CA SER A 38 15.60 4.57 1.08
C SER A 38 15.30 5.41 -0.16
N ASP A 39 15.74 4.94 -1.33
CA ASP A 39 15.37 5.53 -2.62
C ASP A 39 14.02 5.01 -3.14
N THR A 40 13.37 4.14 -2.37
CA THR A 40 12.01 3.67 -2.64
C THR A 40 11.00 4.77 -2.30
N ILE A 41 10.00 4.94 -3.18
CA ILE A 41 8.82 5.74 -2.89
C ILE A 41 7.80 4.80 -2.25
N TYR A 42 7.55 4.99 -0.96
CA TYR A 42 6.51 4.26 -0.26
C TYR A 42 5.20 5.04 -0.34
N VAL A 43 4.15 4.34 -0.73
CA VAL A 43 2.77 4.78 -0.60
C VAL A 43 2.16 3.93 0.50
N ILE A 44 1.85 4.53 1.63
CA ILE A 44 1.20 3.84 2.75
C ILE A 44 -0.21 4.40 2.85
N ASN A 45 -1.19 3.51 2.65
CA ASN A 45 -2.60 3.85 2.75
C ASN A 45 -3.20 3.19 4.00
N PHE A 46 -3.78 3.99 4.86
CA PHE A 46 -4.48 3.55 6.07
C PHE A 46 -5.95 3.38 5.77
N TRP A 47 -6.45 2.18 6.02
CA TRP A 47 -7.79 1.76 5.62
C TRP A 47 -8.42 0.79 6.61
N ALA A 48 -9.71 0.47 6.44
CA ALA A 48 -10.37 -0.61 7.17
C ALA A 48 -11.43 -1.29 6.29
N THR A 49 -11.77 -2.54 6.61
CA THR A 49 -12.77 -3.31 5.85
C THR A 49 -14.17 -2.70 5.88
N PHE A 50 -14.49 -1.90 6.88
CA PHE A 50 -15.77 -1.18 7.03
C PHE A 50 -15.76 0.23 6.42
N CYS A 51 -14.60 0.74 5.97
CA CYS A 51 -14.45 2.06 5.37
C CYS A 51 -14.78 2.01 3.88
N LYS A 52 -15.99 2.37 3.49
CA LYS A 52 -16.45 2.34 2.09
C LYS A 52 -15.57 3.15 1.13
N PRO A 53 -15.23 4.44 1.40
CA PRO A 53 -14.37 5.22 0.52
C PRO A 53 -12.97 4.61 0.41
N CYS A 54 -12.40 4.06 1.51
CA CYS A 54 -11.12 3.36 1.44
C CYS A 54 -11.15 2.19 0.45
N VAL A 55 -12.19 1.35 0.56
CA VAL A 55 -12.37 0.17 -0.32
C VAL A 55 -12.54 0.58 -1.79
N ALA A 56 -13.15 1.72 -2.05
CA ALA A 56 -13.39 2.24 -3.39
C ALA A 56 -12.09 2.70 -4.08
N GLU A 57 -11.16 3.34 -3.36
CA GLU A 57 -9.91 3.87 -3.93
C GLU A 57 -8.82 2.82 -4.14
N ILE A 58 -8.74 1.78 -3.29
CA ILE A 58 -7.66 0.79 -3.26
C ILE A 58 -7.40 0.12 -4.62
N PRO A 59 -8.39 -0.34 -5.41
CA PRO A 59 -8.13 -0.94 -6.72
C PRO A 59 -7.37 0.00 -7.67
N GLY A 60 -7.69 1.28 -7.65
CA GLY A 60 -6.99 2.33 -8.40
C GLY A 60 -5.53 2.44 -7.97
N PHE A 61 -5.28 2.47 -6.66
CA PHE A 61 -3.94 2.55 -6.08
C PHE A 61 -3.08 1.34 -6.45
N ILE A 62 -3.63 0.13 -6.36
CA ILE A 62 -2.93 -1.11 -6.75
C ILE A 62 -2.51 -1.06 -8.22
N LYS A 63 -3.46 -0.72 -9.11
CA LYS A 63 -3.20 -0.62 -10.55
C LYS A 63 -2.08 0.37 -10.85
N ILE A 64 -2.15 1.57 -10.27
CA ILE A 64 -1.19 2.65 -10.51
C ILE A 64 0.17 2.28 -9.90
N ALA A 65 0.23 1.81 -8.66
CA ALA A 65 1.49 1.42 -8.03
C ALA A 65 2.23 0.33 -8.83
N GLU A 66 1.49 -0.64 -9.40
CA GLU A 66 2.07 -1.67 -10.27
C GLU A 66 2.65 -1.08 -11.57
N GLN A 67 1.99 -0.10 -12.19
CA GLN A 67 2.52 0.61 -13.37
C GLN A 67 3.85 1.32 -13.08
N TYR A 68 4.00 1.82 -11.86
CA TYR A 68 5.20 2.58 -11.44
C TYR A 68 6.22 1.76 -10.64
N LYS A 69 6.07 0.43 -10.53
CA LYS A 69 7.01 -0.41 -9.75
C LYS A 69 8.47 -0.33 -10.21
N LYS A 70 8.71 -0.13 -11.52
CA LYS A 70 10.07 0.07 -12.07
C LYS A 70 10.72 1.36 -11.57
N GLN A 71 9.95 2.34 -11.10
CA GLN A 71 10.40 3.57 -10.46
C GLN A 71 10.56 3.41 -8.92
N LYS A 72 10.66 2.16 -8.46
CA LYS A 72 10.80 1.80 -7.04
C LYS A 72 9.61 2.28 -6.18
N VAL A 73 8.41 2.32 -6.75
CA VAL A 73 7.19 2.57 -6.00
C VAL A 73 6.73 1.29 -5.30
N LYS A 74 6.39 1.40 -4.02
CA LYS A 74 5.81 0.31 -3.22
C LYS A 74 4.57 0.78 -2.50
N LEU A 75 3.46 0.09 -2.74
CA LEU A 75 2.20 0.28 -2.03
C LEU A 75 2.16 -0.66 -0.82
N LEU A 76 1.81 -0.12 0.33
CA LEU A 76 1.50 -0.84 1.56
C LEU A 76 0.13 -0.39 2.06
N LEU A 77 -0.81 -1.31 2.14
CA LEU A 77 -2.11 -1.09 2.77
C LEU A 77 -2.00 -1.45 4.25
N VAL A 78 -2.20 -0.49 5.14
CA VAL A 78 -2.17 -0.69 6.59
C VAL A 78 -3.60 -0.68 7.11
N SER A 79 -4.09 -1.86 7.49
CA SER A 79 -5.44 -2.00 8.06
C SER A 79 -5.47 -1.48 9.49
N LEU A 80 -6.48 -0.66 9.78
CA LEU A 80 -6.86 -0.17 11.11
C LEU A 80 -8.10 -0.91 11.64
N ASP A 81 -8.37 -2.10 11.12
CA ASP A 81 -9.47 -2.93 11.61
C ASP A 81 -9.26 -3.31 13.08
N LEU A 82 -10.36 -3.56 13.78
CA LEU A 82 -10.34 -4.02 15.16
C LEU A 82 -9.53 -5.33 15.32
N PRO A 83 -8.90 -5.58 16.48
CA PRO A 83 -8.13 -6.79 16.74
C PRO A 83 -8.90 -8.10 16.47
N SER A 84 -10.21 -8.11 16.68
CA SER A 84 -11.08 -9.25 16.39
C SER A 84 -11.21 -9.61 14.90
N PHE A 85 -10.79 -8.72 13.99
CA PHE A 85 -10.82 -8.94 12.55
C PHE A 85 -9.50 -9.53 12.04
N TYR A 86 -8.43 -9.34 12.80
CA TYR A 86 -7.08 -9.83 12.46
C TYR A 86 -6.91 -11.32 12.78
N PRO A 87 -6.21 -12.08 11.93
CA PRO A 87 -5.83 -11.74 10.54
C PRO A 87 -6.92 -12.15 9.54
N LYS A 88 -7.79 -13.11 9.93
CA LYS A 88 -8.65 -13.91 9.04
C LYS A 88 -9.65 -13.05 8.26
N ARG A 89 -10.38 -12.14 8.94
CA ARG A 89 -11.40 -11.32 8.26
C ARG A 89 -10.78 -10.36 7.28
N ILE A 90 -9.63 -9.74 7.62
CA ILE A 90 -8.88 -8.85 6.75
C ILE A 90 -8.42 -9.61 5.51
N ALA A 91 -7.80 -10.78 5.67
CA ALA A 91 -7.32 -11.61 4.56
C ALA A 91 -8.45 -12.05 3.61
N VAL A 92 -9.57 -12.52 4.17
CA VAL A 92 -10.75 -12.94 3.39
C VAL A 92 -11.35 -11.75 2.63
N PHE A 93 -11.44 -10.59 3.29
CA PHE A 93 -11.95 -9.37 2.66
C PHE A 93 -11.06 -8.92 1.51
N ALA A 94 -9.74 -8.87 1.72
CA ALA A 94 -8.76 -8.50 0.71
C ALA A 94 -8.82 -9.44 -0.51
N ALA A 95 -8.88 -10.75 -0.28
CA ALA A 95 -9.02 -11.75 -1.35
C ALA A 95 -10.30 -11.55 -2.15
N LYS A 96 -11.45 -11.33 -1.47
CA LYS A 96 -12.74 -11.09 -2.12
C LYS A 96 -12.75 -9.84 -3.00
N ASN A 97 -12.00 -8.82 -2.61
CA ASN A 97 -11.90 -7.55 -3.35
C ASN A 97 -10.68 -7.48 -4.28
N ASN A 98 -9.95 -8.59 -4.47
CA ASN A 98 -8.76 -8.68 -5.31
C ASN A 98 -7.66 -7.65 -4.92
N PHE A 99 -7.46 -7.42 -3.64
CA PHE A 99 -6.39 -6.53 -3.15
C PHE A 99 -5.02 -7.23 -3.21
N ALA A 100 -4.52 -7.40 -4.46
CA ALA A 100 -3.26 -8.08 -4.74
C ALA A 100 -2.05 -7.14 -4.52
N THR A 101 -1.78 -6.78 -3.26
CA THR A 101 -0.65 -5.94 -2.84
C THR A 101 -0.20 -6.29 -1.42
N ASN A 102 0.83 -5.61 -0.91
CA ASN A 102 1.25 -5.79 0.47
C ASN A 102 0.21 -5.20 1.42
N ILE A 103 -0.31 -6.05 2.31
CA ILE A 103 -1.26 -5.65 3.34
C ILE A 103 -0.67 -6.02 4.69
N ALA A 104 -0.77 -5.12 5.65
CA ALA A 104 -0.42 -5.36 7.04
C ALA A 104 -1.55 -4.84 7.95
N TRP A 105 -1.59 -5.31 9.18
CA TRP A 105 -2.50 -4.81 10.21
C TRP A 105 -1.73 -4.07 11.28
N LEU A 106 -2.14 -2.83 11.58
CA LEU A 106 -1.58 -2.05 12.68
C LEU A 106 -2.16 -2.55 14.02
N ASN A 107 -1.28 -3.10 14.86
CA ASN A 107 -1.65 -3.53 16.21
C ASN A 107 -1.55 -2.34 17.17
N GLU A 108 -2.33 -1.32 16.90
CA GLU A 108 -2.50 -0.12 17.71
C GLU A 108 -3.93 0.39 17.56
N THR A 109 -4.55 0.77 18.66
CA THR A 109 -5.94 1.24 18.69
C THR A 109 -6.08 2.66 19.23
N ASP A 110 -5.01 3.20 19.81
CA ASP A 110 -4.99 4.57 20.32
C ASP A 110 -4.60 5.55 19.20
N ALA A 111 -5.61 6.15 18.58
CA ALA A 111 -5.41 7.10 17.47
C ALA A 111 -4.66 8.35 17.93
N ASP A 112 -4.88 8.83 19.15
CA ASP A 112 -4.19 10.00 19.69
C ASP A 112 -2.70 9.74 19.86
N TYR A 113 -2.31 8.47 20.05
CA TYR A 113 -0.93 8.04 20.11
C TYR A 113 -0.31 7.90 18.72
N PHE A 114 -0.93 7.17 17.78
CA PHE A 114 -0.25 6.80 16.55
C PHE A 114 -0.39 7.82 15.41
N CYS A 115 -1.49 8.56 15.33
CA CYS A 115 -1.70 9.51 14.23
C CYS A 115 -0.61 10.60 14.16
N PRO A 116 -0.24 11.28 15.27
CA PRO A 116 0.80 12.31 15.23
C PRO A 116 2.19 11.77 14.85
N MET A 117 2.43 10.46 15.06
CA MET A 117 3.69 9.83 14.67
C MET A 117 3.82 9.65 13.15
N ILE A 118 2.69 9.61 12.44
CA ILE A 118 2.62 9.55 10.98
C ILE A 118 2.61 10.96 10.40
N ASP A 119 1.64 11.75 10.82
CA ASP A 119 1.52 13.16 10.46
C ASP A 119 0.77 13.93 11.54
N THR A 120 1.29 15.08 11.95
CA THR A 120 0.68 15.92 13.00
C THR A 120 -0.66 16.52 12.57
N ALA A 121 -0.96 16.54 11.27
CA ALA A 121 -2.23 17.00 10.75
C ALA A 121 -3.30 15.89 10.69
N TRP A 122 -2.93 14.62 10.96
CA TRP A 122 -3.89 13.53 10.89
C TRP A 122 -4.86 13.53 12.07
N SER A 123 -6.16 13.72 11.79
CA SER A 123 -7.21 13.70 12.81
C SER A 123 -7.64 12.29 13.23
N GLY A 124 -7.14 11.24 12.54
CA GLY A 124 -7.55 9.85 12.73
C GLY A 124 -8.63 9.38 11.74
N ALA A 125 -9.11 10.26 10.86
CA ALA A 125 -10.06 9.85 9.84
C ALA A 125 -9.39 9.02 8.73
N ILE A 126 -10.16 8.11 8.13
CA ILE A 126 -9.74 7.28 7.00
C ILE A 126 -10.73 7.40 5.83
N PRO A 127 -10.23 7.28 4.58
CA PRO A 127 -8.87 6.92 4.18
C PRO A 127 -7.84 7.99 4.47
N ALA A 128 -6.61 7.55 4.80
CA ALA A 128 -5.47 8.43 4.91
C ALA A 128 -4.29 7.84 4.14
N THR A 129 -3.57 8.67 3.40
CA THR A 129 -2.46 8.21 2.54
C THR A 129 -1.23 9.08 2.75
N ILE A 130 -0.08 8.44 2.94
CA ILE A 130 1.21 9.11 2.94
C ILE A 130 2.07 8.62 1.78
N ILE A 131 2.65 9.56 1.03
CA ILE A 131 3.64 9.30 0.00
C ILE A 131 4.98 9.82 0.49
N VAL A 132 5.97 8.94 0.61
CA VAL A 132 7.26 9.28 1.21
C VAL A 132 8.43 8.72 0.43
N ASN A 133 9.50 9.53 0.28
CA ASN A 133 10.84 9.08 -0.09
C ASN A 133 11.84 9.66 0.91
N THR A 134 12.38 8.80 1.75
CA THR A 134 13.23 9.20 2.89
C THR A 134 14.64 9.62 2.47
N LYS A 135 15.11 9.24 1.27
CA LYS A 135 16.42 9.62 0.75
C LYS A 135 16.52 11.12 0.49
N ILE A 136 15.44 11.72 -0.03
CA ILE A 136 15.38 13.13 -0.39
C ILE A 136 14.50 13.96 0.55
N GLY A 137 13.96 13.35 1.63
CA GLY A 137 13.07 14.02 2.55
C GLY A 137 11.68 14.37 1.98
N TYR A 138 11.27 13.71 0.88
CA TYR A 138 9.92 13.93 0.34
C TYR A 138 8.87 13.28 1.22
N LYS A 139 7.86 14.06 1.62
CA LYS A 139 6.71 13.59 2.38
C LYS A 139 5.47 14.38 1.97
N LYS A 140 4.39 13.67 1.65
CA LYS A 140 3.05 14.25 1.44
C LYS A 140 2.02 13.39 2.13
N PHE A 141 1.12 14.02 2.85
CA PHE A 141 0.04 13.37 3.59
C PHE A 141 -1.31 13.88 3.08
N PHE A 142 -2.27 12.97 3.00
CA PHE A 142 -3.64 13.22 2.53
C PHE A 142 -4.61 12.49 3.46
N GLU A 143 -5.55 13.22 4.06
CA GLU A 143 -6.62 12.69 4.89
C GLU A 143 -7.95 12.84 4.15
N ALA A 144 -8.05 12.17 3.00
CA ALA A 144 -9.24 12.17 2.15
C ALA A 144 -9.18 11.00 1.16
N GLU A 145 -10.34 10.60 0.65
CA GLU A 145 -10.43 9.70 -0.51
C GLU A 145 -9.75 10.37 -1.72
N MET A 146 -8.86 9.62 -2.37
CA MET A 146 -8.19 10.05 -3.58
C MET A 146 -8.67 9.25 -4.79
N LYS A 147 -9.12 9.94 -5.83
CA LYS A 147 -9.39 9.29 -7.12
C LYS A 147 -8.08 8.84 -7.77
N GLY A 148 -8.14 7.79 -8.60
CA GLY A 148 -6.94 7.24 -9.24
C GLY A 148 -6.11 8.28 -9.99
N GLU A 149 -6.75 9.21 -10.71
CA GLU A 149 -6.07 10.29 -11.44
C GLU A 149 -5.33 11.26 -10.50
N GLU A 150 -5.93 11.58 -9.36
CA GLU A 150 -5.32 12.44 -8.34
C GLU A 150 -4.13 11.74 -7.70
N PHE A 151 -4.31 10.49 -7.31
CA PHE A 151 -3.22 9.67 -6.78
C PHE A 151 -2.05 9.55 -7.78
N GLU A 152 -2.33 9.27 -9.05
CA GLU A 152 -1.30 9.18 -10.07
C GLU A 152 -0.55 10.51 -10.25
N LYS A 153 -1.26 11.64 -10.23
CA LYS A 153 -0.67 12.99 -10.32
C LYS A 153 0.31 13.24 -9.16
N GLU A 154 -0.10 12.94 -7.92
CA GLU A 154 0.76 13.12 -6.75
C GLU A 154 1.96 12.15 -6.76
N LEU A 155 1.76 10.92 -7.19
CA LEU A 155 2.84 9.94 -7.35
C LEU A 155 3.86 10.38 -8.41
N LYS A 156 3.41 10.92 -9.54
CA LYS A 156 4.30 11.48 -10.58
C LYS A 156 5.14 12.65 -10.04
N LYS A 157 4.57 13.51 -9.20
CA LYS A 157 5.33 14.58 -8.52
C LYS A 157 6.44 13.99 -7.65
N ALA A 158 6.12 12.99 -6.82
CA ALA A 158 7.10 12.31 -5.98
C ALA A 158 8.25 11.70 -6.83
N ILE A 159 7.93 11.04 -7.93
CA ILE A 159 8.90 10.45 -8.86
C ILE A 159 9.81 11.52 -9.48
N MET A 160 9.25 12.66 -9.90
CA MET A 160 10.01 13.77 -10.46
C MET A 160 10.97 14.38 -9.45
N GLU A 161 10.54 14.57 -8.20
CA GLU A 161 11.40 15.10 -7.13
C GLU A 161 12.55 14.14 -6.81
N VAL A 162 12.29 12.82 -6.77
CA VAL A 162 13.34 11.81 -6.58
C VAL A 162 14.39 11.86 -7.72
N LYS A 163 13.95 12.01 -8.97
CA LYS A 163 14.86 12.15 -10.12
C LYS A 163 15.69 13.43 -10.02
N ARG A 164 15.07 14.55 -9.65
CA ARG A 164 15.74 15.85 -9.49
C ARG A 164 16.76 15.80 -8.36
N GLY A 165 16.41 15.27 -7.19
CA GLY A 165 17.34 15.10 -6.06
C GLY A 165 18.49 14.15 -6.37
N GLY A 166 18.26 13.10 -7.19
CA GLY A 166 19.31 12.21 -7.67
C GLY A 166 20.31 12.89 -8.63
N MET A 167 19.87 13.82 -9.46
CA MET A 167 20.74 14.59 -10.36
C MET A 167 21.65 15.56 -9.60
N HIS A 168 21.13 16.29 -8.62
CA HIS A 168 21.92 17.21 -7.78
C HIS A 168 23.04 16.50 -7.01
N SER A 169 22.84 15.26 -6.60
CA SER A 169 23.87 14.49 -5.88
C SER A 169 25.00 13.98 -6.80
N ILE A 170 24.75 13.86 -8.09
CA ILE A 170 25.77 13.43 -9.08
C ILE A 170 26.66 14.60 -9.50
N ASP A 171 26.09 15.79 -9.61
CA ASP A 171 26.84 16.99 -10.01
C ASP A 171 27.83 17.44 -8.93
N GLN A 172 27.52 17.17 -7.64
CA GLN A 172 28.44 17.46 -6.53
C GLN A 172 29.63 16.48 -6.40
N VAL A 173 29.57 15.32 -7.06
CA VAL A 173 30.64 14.30 -7.04
C VAL A 173 31.63 14.48 -8.22
N LYS A 174 31.37 15.39 -9.15
CA LYS A 174 32.15 15.57 -10.38
C LYS A 174 33.09 16.78 -10.38
N GLU A 175 33.42 17.39 -9.26
CA GLU A 175 34.57 18.31 -9.19
C GLU A 175 35.80 17.54 -8.71
N PRO A 176 36.72 17.13 -9.57
CA PRO A 176 38.09 16.78 -9.17
C PRO A 176 38.87 18.06 -8.98
N GLU A 177 39.59 18.16 -7.86
CA GLU A 177 40.72 19.09 -7.72
C GLU A 177 41.76 18.87 -8.80
#